data_c67034b1f3ac0d9ee2bad4ff04e86652
#
_entry.id   c67034b1f3ac0d9ee2bad4ff04e86652
#
_cell.length_a   1.000
_cell.length_b   1.000
_cell.length_c   1.000
_cell.angle_alpha   90.00
_cell.angle_beta   90.00
_cell.angle_gamma   90.00
#
_symmetry.space_group_name_H-M   'P 1'
#
loop_
_entity.id
_entity.type
_entity.pdbx_description
1 polymer ?
#
loop_
_entity_poly.entity_id
_entity_poly.type
_entity_poly.pdbx_seq_one_letter_code
_entity_poly.pdbx_strand_id
1 'polypeptide(L)'
;MTRAGAVAQRFFNLRGGSVQFDRMDAIMARVHPFGWHANLQLDGRELPKHEAQLRRLPGKFVIDHVGKFLEPVAPEDEAFVILKKLLDTGRCWVKLSAPYETSKTGAPKYEDVSRLARELVRHAPERMLWATNWPHPMVPPGTLDDLDLLNLLEDWAPRETDRRRILVSNPAELYGF
;
A
#
# COMPACT_ATOMS: atom_id res chain seq x y z
N MET A 1 1.20 -13.59 -20.84
CA MET A 1 1.45 -13.27 -19.43
C MET A 1 0.16 -13.26 -18.61
N THR A 2 -0.93 -12.65 -19.05
CA THR A 2 -2.23 -12.66 -18.34
C THR A 2 -2.77 -14.09 -18.14
N ARG A 3 -2.53 -15.02 -19.06
CA ARG A 3 -2.83 -16.46 -18.88
C ARG A 3 -2.03 -17.14 -17.76
N ALA A 4 -0.93 -16.54 -17.31
CA ALA A 4 -0.11 -17.03 -16.20
C ALA A 4 -0.46 -16.39 -14.86
N GLY A 5 -1.59 -15.64 -14.79
CA GLY A 5 -2.07 -15.01 -13.56
C GLY A 5 -1.36 -13.71 -13.14
N ALA A 6 -0.43 -13.18 -13.97
CA ALA A 6 0.19 -11.89 -13.66
C ALA A 6 -0.79 -10.73 -13.94
N VAL A 7 -0.97 -9.84 -12.94
CA VAL A 7 -1.94 -8.74 -12.99
C VAL A 7 -1.33 -7.37 -12.63
N ALA A 8 -0.05 -7.33 -12.25
CA ALA A 8 0.60 -6.09 -11.84
C ALA A 8 2.08 -6.03 -12.21
N GLN A 9 2.59 -4.82 -12.37
CA GLN A 9 4.01 -4.51 -12.44
C GLN A 9 4.46 -3.83 -11.16
N ARG A 10 5.50 -4.38 -10.50
CA ARG A 10 6.07 -3.77 -9.31
C ARG A 10 7.13 -2.72 -9.67
N PHE A 11 7.03 -1.56 -9.03
CA PHE A 11 8.02 -0.48 -9.05
C PHE A 11 8.52 -0.26 -7.62
N PHE A 12 9.84 -0.29 -7.46
CA PHE A 12 10.49 -0.18 -6.17
C PHE A 12 11.43 1.03 -6.16
N ASN A 13 10.92 2.17 -5.70
CA ASN A 13 11.61 3.46 -5.74
C ASN A 13 12.41 3.74 -4.45
N LEU A 14 13.09 2.71 -3.94
CA LEU A 14 14.00 2.79 -2.81
C LEU A 14 15.37 2.27 -3.23
N ARG A 15 16.39 2.50 -2.41
CA ARG A 15 17.76 2.03 -2.70
C ARG A 15 17.76 0.52 -2.94
N GLY A 16 18.36 0.10 -4.04
CA GLY A 16 18.43 -1.31 -4.44
C GLY A 16 17.23 -1.80 -5.26
N GLY A 17 16.25 -0.94 -5.57
CA GLY A 17 15.12 -1.29 -6.43
C GLY A 17 15.57 -1.55 -7.88
N SER A 18 15.08 -2.66 -8.46
CA SER A 18 15.42 -3.07 -9.82
C SER A 18 14.67 -2.27 -10.89
N VAL A 19 13.47 -1.79 -10.60
CA VAL A 19 12.63 -0.97 -11.49
C VAL A 19 12.12 0.23 -10.70
N GLN A 20 12.71 1.39 -10.98
CA GLN A 20 12.38 2.64 -10.31
C GLN A 20 11.33 3.46 -11.08
N PHE A 21 10.90 4.59 -10.52
CA PHE A 21 9.79 5.40 -11.05
C PHE A 21 10.17 6.16 -12.33
N ASP A 22 11.45 6.36 -12.63
CA ASP A 22 11.93 6.94 -13.88
C ASP A 22 11.47 6.16 -15.12
N ARG A 23 11.28 4.83 -14.97
CA ARG A 23 10.82 3.94 -16.04
C ARG A 23 9.32 3.67 -16.01
N MET A 24 8.60 4.16 -14.99
CA MET A 24 7.22 3.76 -14.71
C MET A 24 6.26 4.10 -15.86
N ASP A 25 6.32 5.32 -16.38
CA ASP A 25 5.39 5.77 -17.43
C ASP A 25 5.54 4.92 -18.70
N ALA A 26 6.79 4.66 -19.13
CA ALA A 26 7.06 3.85 -20.31
C ALA A 26 6.65 2.38 -20.14
N ILE A 27 6.84 1.80 -18.97
CA ILE A 27 6.46 0.42 -18.69
C ILE A 27 4.93 0.32 -18.59
N MET A 28 4.27 1.22 -17.85
CA MET A 28 2.82 1.19 -17.69
C MET A 28 2.09 1.41 -19.01
N ALA A 29 2.59 2.26 -19.91
CA ALA A 29 2.04 2.39 -21.27
C ALA A 29 2.03 1.06 -22.03
N ARG A 30 2.97 0.16 -21.76
CA ARG A 30 3.08 -1.14 -22.43
C ARG A 30 2.25 -2.25 -21.77
N VAL A 31 2.07 -2.20 -20.43
CA VAL A 31 1.42 -3.31 -19.70
C VAL A 31 -0.04 -3.01 -19.35
N HIS A 32 -0.42 -1.74 -19.28
CA HIS A 32 -1.81 -1.34 -19.01
C HIS A 32 -2.84 -1.92 -20.01
N PRO A 33 -2.56 -1.99 -21.33
CA PRO A 33 -3.50 -2.61 -22.28
C PRO A 33 -3.84 -4.08 -21.99
N PHE A 34 -3.03 -4.76 -21.17
CA PHE A 34 -3.30 -6.13 -20.70
C PHE A 34 -4.09 -6.18 -19.39
N GLY A 35 -4.57 -5.02 -18.89
CA GLY A 35 -5.31 -4.92 -17.63
C GLY A 35 -4.41 -4.90 -16.37
N TRP A 36 -3.09 -4.75 -16.53
CA TRP A 36 -2.18 -4.71 -15.38
C TRP A 36 -2.24 -3.37 -14.66
N HIS A 37 -2.12 -3.42 -13.33
CA HIS A 37 -1.96 -2.24 -12.49
C HIS A 37 -0.50 -2.06 -12.02
N ALA A 38 -0.17 -0.85 -11.53
CA ALA A 38 1.13 -0.60 -10.90
C ALA A 38 1.08 -0.98 -9.41
N ASN A 39 2.10 -1.69 -8.91
CA ASN A 39 2.33 -1.89 -7.48
C ASN A 39 3.56 -1.10 -7.05
N LEU A 40 3.40 -0.15 -6.15
CA LEU A 40 4.36 0.89 -5.86
C LEU A 40 4.92 0.77 -4.44
N GLN A 41 6.23 0.81 -4.31
CA GLN A 41 6.91 0.94 -3.04
C GLN A 41 7.91 2.11 -3.11
N LEU A 42 7.69 3.11 -2.27
CA LEU A 42 8.51 4.31 -2.14
C LEU A 42 8.52 4.73 -0.67
N ASP A 43 9.39 5.67 -0.31
CA ASP A 43 9.20 6.39 0.96
C ASP A 43 7.99 7.33 0.80
N GLY A 44 6.98 7.17 1.64
CA GLY A 44 5.76 7.99 1.60
C GLY A 44 6.03 9.49 1.66
N ARG A 45 7.11 9.92 2.30
CA ARG A 45 7.52 11.32 2.36
C ARG A 45 7.92 11.92 1.00
N GLU A 46 8.19 11.06 0.02
CA GLU A 46 8.51 11.45 -1.36
C GLU A 46 7.25 11.65 -2.24
N LEU A 47 6.05 11.36 -1.73
CA LEU A 47 4.80 11.50 -2.48
C LEU A 47 4.62 12.89 -3.13
N PRO A 48 4.99 14.02 -2.49
CA PRO A 48 4.90 15.33 -3.13
C PRO A 48 5.68 15.42 -4.45
N LYS A 49 6.83 14.76 -4.54
CA LYS A 49 7.65 14.75 -5.77
C LYS A 49 7.03 13.92 -6.89
N HIS A 50 6.21 12.91 -6.53
CA HIS A 50 5.66 11.95 -7.48
C HIS A 50 4.17 12.14 -7.75
N GLU A 51 3.48 13.04 -7.04
CA GLU A 51 2.02 13.22 -7.16
C GLU A 51 1.59 13.42 -8.62
N ALA A 52 2.23 14.34 -9.32
CA ALA A 52 1.88 14.64 -10.71
C ALA A 52 2.07 13.43 -11.64
N GLN A 53 3.10 12.61 -11.42
CA GLN A 53 3.33 11.38 -12.18
C GLN A 53 2.26 10.33 -11.85
N LEU A 54 1.95 10.11 -10.57
CA LEU A 54 0.94 9.15 -10.12
C LEU A 54 -0.47 9.50 -10.62
N ARG A 55 -0.79 10.79 -10.66
CA ARG A 55 -2.07 11.25 -11.22
C ARG A 55 -2.22 10.99 -12.72
N ARG A 56 -1.11 10.95 -13.47
CA ARG A 56 -1.12 10.68 -14.92
C ARG A 56 -1.05 9.19 -15.27
N LEU A 57 -0.71 8.31 -14.31
CA LEU A 57 -0.62 6.88 -14.59
C LEU A 57 -1.91 6.34 -15.21
N PRO A 58 -1.82 5.50 -16.23
CA PRO A 58 -2.98 4.81 -16.75
C PRO A 58 -3.43 3.72 -15.76
N GLY A 59 -4.76 3.61 -15.56
CA GLY A 59 -5.34 2.55 -14.75
C GLY A 59 -5.19 2.69 -13.24
N LYS A 60 -5.28 1.56 -12.57
CA LYS A 60 -5.20 1.46 -11.10
C LYS A 60 -3.75 1.36 -10.64
N PHE A 61 -3.47 1.76 -9.40
CA PHE A 61 -2.18 1.54 -8.76
C PHE A 61 -2.34 1.28 -7.27
N VAL A 62 -1.40 0.56 -6.70
CA VAL A 62 -1.36 0.16 -5.28
C VAL A 62 -0.11 0.72 -4.64
N ILE A 63 -0.22 1.35 -3.49
CA ILE A 63 0.91 1.79 -2.67
C ILE A 63 1.06 0.81 -1.50
N ASP A 64 2.26 0.28 -1.31
CA ASP A 64 2.56 -0.72 -0.28
C ASP A 64 2.67 -0.10 1.13
N HIS A 65 2.41 -0.91 2.16
CA HIS A 65 2.83 -0.74 3.56
C HIS A 65 2.38 0.59 4.21
N VAL A 66 1.07 0.87 4.20
CA VAL A 66 0.50 2.10 4.81
C VAL A 66 1.15 3.38 4.23
N GLY A 67 1.59 3.33 2.95
CA GLY A 67 2.34 4.41 2.30
C GLY A 67 3.85 4.37 2.54
N LYS A 68 4.35 3.42 3.34
CA LYS A 68 5.77 3.20 3.67
C LYS A 68 6.53 4.48 4.03
N PHE A 69 6.00 5.26 4.96
CA PHE A 69 6.71 6.40 5.55
C PHE A 69 7.88 5.88 6.39
N LEU A 70 9.12 5.94 5.87
CA LEU A 70 10.32 5.43 6.55
C LEU A 70 10.56 6.11 7.91
N GLU A 71 10.12 7.35 8.04
CA GLU A 71 9.88 8.03 9.31
C GLU A 71 8.37 8.32 9.36
N PRO A 72 7.60 7.70 10.27
CA PRO A 72 6.18 7.93 10.40
C PRO A 72 5.86 9.40 10.62
N VAL A 73 4.91 9.91 9.84
CA VAL A 73 4.51 11.32 9.83
C VAL A 73 3.22 11.56 10.61
N ALA A 74 2.86 12.81 10.85
CA ALA A 74 1.54 13.16 11.37
C ALA A 74 0.45 13.03 10.29
N PRO A 75 -0.83 12.77 10.65
CA PRO A 75 -1.93 12.71 9.68
C PRO A 75 -2.16 14.00 8.89
N GLU A 76 -1.65 15.13 9.39
CA GLU A 76 -1.73 16.47 8.78
C GLU A 76 -0.54 16.77 7.86
N ASP A 77 0.48 15.91 7.85
CA ASP A 77 1.66 16.05 6.99
C ASP A 77 1.25 16.10 5.52
N GLU A 78 1.91 16.96 4.74
CA GLU A 78 1.62 17.17 3.33
C GLU A 78 1.64 15.88 2.53
N ALA A 79 2.64 15.03 2.76
CA ALA A 79 2.77 13.77 2.02
C ALA A 79 1.63 12.79 2.34
N PHE A 80 1.16 12.74 3.59
CA PHE A 80 0.02 11.92 3.95
C PHE A 80 -1.30 12.50 3.43
N VAL A 81 -1.44 13.82 3.42
CA VAL A 81 -2.58 14.50 2.77
C VAL A 81 -2.62 14.19 1.28
N ILE A 82 -1.46 14.18 0.60
CA ILE A 82 -1.37 13.78 -0.82
C ILE A 82 -1.78 12.31 -1.00
N LEU A 83 -1.38 11.41 -0.11
CA LEU A 83 -1.82 10.01 -0.18
C LEU A 83 -3.35 9.91 -0.13
N LYS A 84 -4.01 10.64 0.76
CA LYS A 84 -5.48 10.70 0.82
C LYS A 84 -6.08 11.26 -0.48
N LYS A 85 -5.53 12.35 -1.03
CA LYS A 85 -5.98 12.90 -2.32
C LYS A 85 -5.77 11.95 -3.50
N LEU A 86 -4.78 11.06 -3.45
CA LEU A 86 -4.61 10.01 -4.44
C LEU A 86 -5.69 8.93 -4.31
N LEU A 87 -6.08 8.55 -3.08
CA LEU A 87 -7.23 7.66 -2.83
C LEU A 87 -8.54 8.23 -3.39
N ASP A 88 -8.77 9.54 -3.24
CA ASP A 88 -9.96 10.24 -3.77
C ASP A 88 -10.10 10.15 -5.29
N THR A 89 -9.01 9.83 -6.01
CA THR A 89 -9.08 9.58 -7.47
C THR A 89 -9.85 8.30 -7.83
N GLY A 90 -10.12 7.43 -6.87
CA GLY A 90 -10.73 6.12 -7.06
C GLY A 90 -9.83 5.09 -7.75
N ARG A 91 -8.58 5.46 -8.11
CA ARG A 91 -7.62 4.60 -8.81
C ARG A 91 -6.46 4.13 -7.94
N CYS A 92 -6.27 4.77 -6.79
CA CYS A 92 -5.24 4.43 -5.81
C CYS A 92 -5.78 3.43 -4.78
N TRP A 93 -4.96 2.46 -4.43
CA TRP A 93 -5.18 1.50 -3.36
C TRP A 93 -4.01 1.53 -2.41
N VAL A 94 -4.22 1.18 -1.14
CA VAL A 94 -3.14 1.07 -0.15
C VAL A 94 -3.20 -0.28 0.54
N LYS A 95 -2.04 -0.94 0.67
CA LYS A 95 -1.90 -2.15 1.48
C LYS A 95 -1.63 -1.78 2.94
N LEU A 96 -2.51 -2.23 3.81
CA LEU A 96 -2.32 -2.23 5.26
C LEU A 96 -1.44 -3.43 5.62
N SER A 97 -0.13 -3.24 5.63
CA SER A 97 0.85 -4.32 5.80
C SER A 97 2.17 -3.80 6.36
N ALA A 98 2.98 -4.72 6.88
CA ALA A 98 4.36 -4.48 7.30
C ALA A 98 4.59 -3.24 8.20
N PRO A 99 3.81 -3.01 9.26
CA PRO A 99 4.04 -1.88 10.15
C PRO A 99 5.43 -1.92 10.79
N TYR A 100 5.96 -3.12 10.99
CA TYR A 100 7.27 -3.36 11.61
C TYR A 100 8.45 -2.81 10.78
N GLU A 101 8.27 -2.57 9.47
CA GLU A 101 9.35 -2.07 8.63
C GLU A 101 9.66 -0.58 8.86
N THR A 102 8.69 0.17 9.36
CA THR A 102 8.83 1.64 9.48
C THR A 102 8.54 2.18 10.87
N SER A 103 7.80 1.44 11.72
CA SER A 103 7.45 1.90 13.05
C SER A 103 8.68 2.16 13.93
N LYS A 104 8.63 3.24 14.67
CA LYS A 104 9.62 3.61 15.72
C LYS A 104 9.10 3.26 17.13
N THR A 105 7.79 3.06 17.28
CA THR A 105 7.19 2.66 18.56
C THR A 105 7.20 1.15 18.77
N GLY A 106 7.36 0.36 17.70
CA GLY A 106 7.51 -1.10 17.75
C GLY A 106 6.26 -1.87 18.13
N ALA A 107 6.46 -3.19 18.23
CA ALA A 107 5.42 -4.15 18.59
C ALA A 107 4.91 -3.94 20.04
N PRO A 108 3.70 -4.41 20.39
CA PRO A 108 2.78 -5.13 19.50
C PRO A 108 1.89 -4.22 18.66
N LYS A 109 1.79 -2.92 18.97
CA LYS A 109 0.78 -2.02 18.40
C LYS A 109 1.28 -1.18 17.23
N TYR A 110 2.60 -0.97 17.10
CA TYR A 110 3.16 -0.10 16.04
C TYR A 110 2.40 1.23 15.93
N GLU A 111 2.20 1.92 17.06
CA GLU A 111 1.18 2.97 17.23
C GLU A 111 1.34 4.15 16.26
N ASP A 112 2.56 4.51 15.93
CA ASP A 112 2.89 5.55 14.96
C ASP A 112 2.40 5.22 13.53
N VAL A 113 2.54 3.97 13.11
CA VAL A 113 2.02 3.46 11.82
C VAL A 113 0.54 3.15 11.92
N SER A 114 0.08 2.55 13.03
CA SER A 114 -1.31 2.21 13.26
C SER A 114 -2.23 3.42 13.23
N ARG A 115 -1.77 4.57 13.73
CA ARG A 115 -2.49 5.84 13.60
C ARG A 115 -2.76 6.19 12.14
N LEU A 116 -1.75 6.06 11.26
CA LEU A 116 -1.92 6.32 9.82
C LEU A 116 -2.86 5.30 9.17
N ALA A 117 -2.76 4.02 9.55
CA ALA A 117 -3.65 2.97 9.05
C ALA A 117 -5.12 3.25 9.41
N ARG A 118 -5.41 3.65 10.66
CA ARG A 118 -6.76 4.04 11.10
C ARG A 118 -7.30 5.23 10.31
N GLU A 119 -6.45 6.23 10.03
CA GLU A 119 -6.83 7.39 9.20
C GLU A 119 -7.17 6.99 7.76
N LEU A 120 -6.37 6.11 7.15
CA LEU A 120 -6.63 5.61 5.80
C LEU A 120 -7.93 4.80 5.72
N VAL A 121 -8.18 3.92 6.69
CA VAL A 121 -9.44 3.15 6.77
C VAL A 121 -10.65 4.08 6.95
N ARG A 122 -10.52 5.10 7.80
CA ARG A 122 -11.60 6.09 8.00
C ARG A 122 -11.88 6.87 6.72
N HIS A 123 -10.84 7.23 5.98
CA HIS A 123 -10.94 8.05 4.78
C HIS A 123 -11.50 7.29 3.58
N ALA A 124 -11.00 6.08 3.30
CA ALA A 124 -11.36 5.32 2.10
C ALA A 124 -11.29 3.79 2.36
N PRO A 125 -12.19 3.21 3.17
CA PRO A 125 -12.15 1.78 3.47
C PRO A 125 -12.28 0.89 2.23
N GLU A 126 -12.92 1.38 1.16
CA GLU A 126 -13.07 0.69 -0.12
C GLU A 126 -11.79 0.66 -0.97
N ARG A 127 -10.74 1.35 -0.55
CA ARG A 127 -9.43 1.39 -1.23
C ARG A 127 -8.31 0.74 -0.41
N MET A 128 -8.65 0.11 0.72
CA MET A 128 -7.69 -0.57 1.58
C MET A 128 -7.62 -2.06 1.25
N LEU A 129 -6.42 -2.61 1.30
CA LEU A 129 -6.11 -4.03 1.18
C LEU A 129 -5.33 -4.46 2.43
N TRP A 130 -5.44 -5.71 2.84
CA TRP A 130 -4.56 -6.28 3.85
C TRP A 130 -3.55 -7.23 3.20
N ALA A 131 -2.33 -7.33 3.75
CA ALA A 131 -1.32 -8.30 3.32
C ALA A 131 -0.35 -8.61 4.46
N THR A 132 0.16 -9.84 4.51
CA THR A 132 1.15 -10.30 5.49
C THR A 132 2.52 -9.66 5.29
N ASN A 133 2.92 -9.42 4.04
CA ASN A 133 4.30 -9.14 3.63
C ASN A 133 5.24 -10.36 3.83
N TRP A 134 4.68 -11.58 3.85
CA TRP A 134 5.49 -12.79 3.89
C TRP A 134 6.53 -12.80 2.73
N PRO A 135 7.76 -13.23 2.93
CA PRO A 135 8.37 -13.89 4.09
C PRO A 135 9.04 -12.93 5.11
N HIS A 136 8.56 -11.69 5.28
CA HIS A 136 9.06 -10.72 6.25
C HIS A 136 10.55 -10.37 6.07
N PRO A 137 10.97 -9.82 4.91
CA PRO A 137 12.38 -9.74 4.51
C PRO A 137 13.26 -8.86 5.41
N MET A 138 12.67 -7.99 6.24
CA MET A 138 13.41 -7.04 7.07
C MET A 138 13.63 -7.53 8.52
N VAL A 139 13.16 -8.72 8.85
CA VAL A 139 13.27 -9.29 10.20
C VAL A 139 13.76 -10.73 10.15
N PRO A 140 14.42 -11.25 11.21
CA PRO A 140 14.83 -12.64 11.25
C PRO A 140 13.63 -13.60 11.12
N PRO A 141 13.80 -14.74 10.46
CA PRO A 141 12.73 -15.74 10.35
C PRO A 141 12.17 -16.15 11.70
N GLY A 142 10.84 -16.26 11.81
CA GLY A 142 10.15 -16.71 13.03
C GLY A 142 10.01 -15.63 14.12
N THR A 143 10.35 -14.36 13.84
CA THR A 143 10.17 -13.25 14.80
C THR A 143 8.81 -12.60 14.73
N LEU A 144 8.05 -12.83 13.66
CA LEU A 144 6.70 -12.30 13.48
C LEU A 144 5.70 -13.42 13.30
N ASP A 145 4.53 -13.24 13.88
CA ASP A 145 3.36 -14.07 13.64
C ASP A 145 2.38 -13.32 12.73
N ASP A 146 1.99 -13.96 11.63
CA ASP A 146 1.00 -13.39 10.70
C ASP A 146 -0.36 -13.17 11.37
N LEU A 147 -0.70 -13.96 12.39
CA LEU A 147 -1.93 -13.78 13.16
C LEU A 147 -1.88 -12.49 13.98
N ASP A 148 -0.74 -12.17 14.61
CA ASP A 148 -0.58 -10.91 15.33
C ASP A 148 -0.70 -9.72 14.39
N LEU A 149 -0.14 -9.81 13.18
CA LEU A 149 -0.27 -8.78 12.17
C LEU A 149 -1.72 -8.64 11.66
N LEU A 150 -2.45 -9.77 11.54
CA LEU A 150 -3.87 -9.75 11.17
C LEU A 150 -4.73 -9.12 12.28
N ASN A 151 -4.43 -9.41 13.54
CA ASN A 151 -5.16 -8.86 14.68
C ASN A 151 -5.07 -7.32 14.76
N LEU A 152 -4.02 -6.70 14.22
CA LEU A 152 -3.95 -5.25 14.10
C LEU A 152 -5.11 -4.67 13.28
N LEU A 153 -5.67 -5.46 12.35
CA LEU A 153 -6.80 -5.01 11.54
C LEU A 153 -8.06 -4.75 12.37
N GLU A 154 -8.22 -5.38 13.54
CA GLU A 154 -9.34 -5.10 14.45
C GLU A 154 -9.25 -3.67 15.01
N ASP A 155 -8.03 -3.20 15.30
CA ASP A 155 -7.77 -1.84 15.73
C ASP A 155 -7.88 -0.83 14.57
N TRP A 156 -7.33 -1.17 13.41
CA TRP A 156 -7.33 -0.28 12.25
C TRP A 156 -8.70 -0.11 11.60
N ALA A 157 -9.50 -1.18 11.62
CA ALA A 157 -10.85 -1.26 11.03
C ALA A 157 -11.84 -1.87 12.05
N PRO A 158 -12.29 -1.11 13.06
CA PRO A 158 -13.13 -1.65 14.14
C PRO A 158 -14.50 -2.13 13.63
N ARG A 159 -15.02 -1.60 12.53
CA ARG A 159 -16.27 -2.06 11.93
C ARG A 159 -16.05 -3.34 11.14
N GLU A 160 -16.81 -4.38 11.44
CA GLU A 160 -16.75 -5.67 10.71
C GLU A 160 -16.97 -5.50 9.20
N THR A 161 -17.85 -4.59 8.81
CA THR A 161 -18.12 -4.28 7.41
C THR A 161 -16.89 -3.80 6.67
N ASP A 162 -16.02 -3.00 7.32
CA ASP A 162 -14.78 -2.53 6.72
C ASP A 162 -13.75 -3.64 6.66
N ARG A 163 -13.62 -4.46 7.72
CA ARG A 163 -12.72 -5.64 7.68
C ARG A 163 -13.09 -6.60 6.56
N ARG A 164 -14.39 -6.92 6.42
CA ARG A 164 -14.87 -7.76 5.31
C ARG A 164 -14.56 -7.14 3.95
N ARG A 165 -14.71 -5.83 3.82
CA ARG A 165 -14.37 -5.10 2.60
C ARG A 165 -12.88 -5.23 2.29
N ILE A 166 -12.02 -4.95 3.26
CA ILE A 166 -10.55 -4.98 3.15
C ILE A 166 -10.03 -6.38 2.83
N LEU A 167 -10.61 -7.42 3.43
CA LEU A 167 -10.14 -8.80 3.29
C LEU A 167 -10.75 -9.53 2.08
N VAL A 168 -11.92 -9.11 1.59
CA VAL A 168 -12.67 -9.87 0.57
C VAL A 168 -13.05 -9.01 -0.61
N SER A 169 -13.90 -7.98 -0.43
CA SER A 169 -14.49 -7.26 -1.57
C SER A 169 -13.46 -6.45 -2.35
N ASN A 170 -12.58 -5.75 -1.64
CA ASN A 170 -11.57 -4.91 -2.26
C ASN A 170 -10.53 -5.73 -3.04
N PRO A 171 -9.96 -6.83 -2.50
CA PRO A 171 -9.08 -7.70 -3.28
C PRO A 171 -9.78 -8.28 -4.50
N ALA A 172 -11.05 -8.72 -4.37
CA ALA A 172 -11.82 -9.23 -5.51
C ALA A 172 -11.99 -8.17 -6.62
N GLU A 173 -12.30 -6.91 -6.25
CA GLU A 173 -12.42 -5.80 -7.21
C GLU A 173 -11.09 -5.49 -7.91
N LEU A 174 -9.99 -5.47 -7.14
CA LEU A 174 -8.70 -5.07 -7.68
C LEU A 174 -8.08 -6.16 -8.56
N TYR A 175 -8.09 -7.40 -8.09
CA TYR A 175 -7.38 -8.51 -8.72
C TYR A 175 -8.26 -9.33 -9.66
N GLY A 176 -9.59 -9.19 -9.62
CA GLY A 176 -10.52 -9.79 -10.57
C GLY A 176 -10.79 -11.28 -10.34
N PHE A 177 -10.97 -11.69 -9.07
CA PHE A 177 -11.38 -13.07 -8.74
C PHE A 177 -12.72 -13.13 -8.01
#